data_db564bc76c48f20f79d8d5803fd03b31
#
_entry.id   db564bc76c48f20f79d8d5803fd03b31
#
_cell.length_a   1.000
_cell.length_b   1.000
_cell.length_c   1.000
_cell.angle_alpha   90.00
_cell.angle_beta   90.00
_cell.angle_gamma   90.00
#
_symmetry.space_group_name_H-M   'P 1'
#
loop_
_entity.id
_entity.type
_entity.pdbx_description
1 polymer ?
#
loop_
_entity_poly.entity_id
_entity_poly.type
_entity_poly.pdbx_seq_one_letter_code
_entity_poly.pdbx_strand_id
1 'polypeptide(L)'
;MKRRTSRHGLRWEMRRVLNQFGLMLGVVFLVSCASGIPPSRIGDYVSTPRQADDALTTIDQRPLQAGFVVVPDTAAPGAAPNLPDEALLRLGESLQRDLGRAIPVVLTELISADRIKPQPHGDWSQFAELGRQRGLEYLAVVVASSTEQEYPMTFFLGLATHAQPGFRRDNWSLLEFALLDLKHNRILMQAEGRGWATLDRPSAPGIDQWYPAIYLRPQDERRIWPPSYGGAPNTLRVVSFEQAA
;
A
#
# COMPACT_ATOMS: atom_id res chain seq x y z
N MET A 1 -26.82 69.43 13.24
CA MET A 1 -27.11 68.16 12.55
C MET A 1 -26.05 67.15 12.91
N LYS A 2 -26.36 66.19 13.84
CA LYS A 2 -25.45 65.12 14.27
C LYS A 2 -25.80 63.82 13.52
N ARG A 3 -24.91 63.35 12.61
CA ARG A 3 -25.05 62.05 11.96
C ARG A 3 -24.76 60.95 12.98
N ARG A 4 -25.77 60.17 13.36
CA ARG A 4 -25.64 58.92 14.08
C ARG A 4 -25.15 57.85 13.07
N THR A 5 -23.88 57.50 13.12
CA THR A 5 -23.35 56.32 12.39
C THR A 5 -23.82 55.06 13.08
N SER A 6 -24.57 54.24 12.34
CA SER A 6 -25.18 53.00 12.77
C SER A 6 -24.08 51.95 13.09
N ARG A 7 -23.90 51.63 14.36
CA ARG A 7 -22.98 50.55 14.85
C ARG A 7 -23.47 49.12 14.49
N HIS A 8 -24.66 48.99 13.90
CA HIS A 8 -25.22 47.67 13.55
C HIS A 8 -24.65 47.07 12.26
N GLY A 9 -24.22 47.85 11.28
CA GLY A 9 -23.66 47.36 10.03
C GLY A 9 -22.31 46.64 10.19
N LEU A 10 -21.46 47.18 11.07
CA LEU A 10 -20.11 46.66 11.26
C LEU A 10 -20.07 45.26 11.91
N ARG A 11 -21.07 44.97 12.78
CA ARG A 11 -21.15 43.62 13.42
C ARG A 11 -21.62 42.53 12.47
N TRP A 12 -22.37 42.86 11.46
CA TRP A 12 -22.89 41.88 10.48
C TRP A 12 -21.84 41.50 9.45
N GLU A 13 -21.05 42.44 9.01
CA GLU A 13 -19.94 42.21 8.10
C GLU A 13 -18.81 41.36 8.77
N MET A 14 -18.48 41.69 10.03
CA MET A 14 -17.48 40.97 10.77
C MET A 14 -17.88 39.49 11.03
N ARG A 15 -19.15 39.18 11.24
CA ARG A 15 -19.66 37.82 11.35
C ARG A 15 -19.58 37.04 10.04
N ARG A 16 -19.81 37.68 8.89
CA ARG A 16 -19.67 37.05 7.57
C ARG A 16 -18.21 36.70 7.26
N VAL A 17 -17.31 37.61 7.54
CA VAL A 17 -15.86 37.36 7.33
C VAL A 17 -15.35 36.26 8.26
N LEU A 18 -15.77 36.25 9.53
CA LEU A 18 -15.38 35.16 10.46
C LEU A 18 -15.93 33.79 10.02
N ASN A 19 -17.17 33.72 9.53
CA ASN A 19 -17.74 32.46 9.02
C ASN A 19 -17.06 31.99 7.74
N GLN A 20 -16.68 32.89 6.84
CA GLN A 20 -15.95 32.52 5.62
C GLN A 20 -14.53 32.06 5.93
N PHE A 21 -13.85 32.71 6.89
CA PHE A 21 -12.53 32.24 7.37
C PHE A 21 -12.62 30.90 8.08
N GLY A 22 -13.64 30.69 8.92
CA GLY A 22 -13.87 29.41 9.59
C GLY A 22 -14.18 28.28 8.61
N LEU A 23 -14.93 28.56 7.54
CA LEU A 23 -15.24 27.59 6.49
C LEU A 23 -13.99 27.24 5.65
N MET A 24 -13.18 28.25 5.29
CA MET A 24 -11.91 28.02 4.57
C MET A 24 -10.90 27.25 5.42
N LEU A 25 -10.77 27.58 6.71
CA LEU A 25 -9.90 26.84 7.62
C LEU A 25 -10.37 25.39 7.77
N GLY A 26 -11.67 25.15 7.88
CA GLY A 26 -12.27 23.81 7.95
C GLY A 26 -12.02 22.97 6.71
N VAL A 27 -12.10 23.57 5.51
CA VAL A 27 -11.81 22.87 4.24
C VAL A 27 -10.33 22.52 4.11
N VAL A 28 -9.42 23.41 4.54
CA VAL A 28 -7.98 23.15 4.52
C VAL A 28 -7.60 21.99 5.47
N PHE A 29 -8.26 21.88 6.63
CA PHE A 29 -8.02 20.75 7.55
C PHE A 29 -8.60 19.41 7.04
N LEU A 30 -9.67 19.43 6.24
CA LEU A 30 -10.26 18.20 5.69
C LEU A 30 -9.43 17.61 4.52
N VAL A 31 -8.65 18.40 3.83
CA VAL A 31 -7.77 17.94 2.74
C VAL A 31 -6.47 17.34 3.28
N SER A 32 -6.11 17.59 4.54
CA SER A 32 -4.85 17.14 5.14
C SER A 32 -4.87 15.72 5.72
N CYS A 33 -5.99 15.01 5.67
CA CYS A 33 -6.11 13.63 6.13
C CYS A 33 -6.20 12.63 4.96
N ALA A 34 -5.37 12.79 3.93
CA ALA A 34 -5.13 11.69 3.01
C ALA A 34 -4.32 10.64 3.79
N SER A 35 -4.99 9.61 4.28
CA SER A 35 -4.32 8.42 4.79
C SER A 35 -3.37 7.93 3.71
N GLY A 36 -2.08 7.78 4.03
CA GLY A 36 -1.07 7.34 3.08
C GLY A 36 -1.28 5.91 2.56
N ILE A 37 -2.22 5.16 3.12
CA ILE A 37 -2.53 3.79 2.73
C ILE A 37 -3.11 3.77 1.31
N PRO A 38 -2.55 2.97 0.38
CA PRO A 38 -3.09 2.85 -0.96
C PRO A 38 -4.53 2.33 -0.94
N PRO A 39 -5.39 2.76 -1.87
CA PRO A 39 -6.73 2.21 -2.01
C PRO A 39 -6.65 0.74 -2.41
N SER A 40 -7.66 -0.05 -2.04
CA SER A 40 -7.81 -1.43 -2.51
C SER A 40 -7.89 -1.46 -4.04
N ARG A 41 -7.10 -2.35 -4.64
CA ARG A 41 -6.96 -2.49 -6.10
C ARG A 41 -7.40 -3.86 -6.62
N ILE A 42 -7.59 -4.84 -5.74
CA ILE A 42 -7.93 -6.21 -6.15
C ILE A 42 -9.18 -6.25 -7.06
N GLY A 43 -10.15 -5.36 -6.82
CA GLY A 43 -11.37 -5.23 -7.62
C GLY A 43 -11.14 -4.79 -9.07
N ASP A 44 -10.00 -4.16 -9.38
CA ASP A 44 -9.62 -3.78 -10.74
C ASP A 44 -9.03 -4.95 -11.54
N TYR A 45 -8.72 -6.03 -10.85
CA TYR A 45 -8.18 -7.27 -11.44
C TYR A 45 -9.20 -8.38 -11.46
N VAL A 46 -10.04 -8.47 -10.41
CA VAL A 46 -10.99 -9.56 -10.22
C VAL A 46 -12.33 -9.01 -9.76
N SER A 47 -13.31 -8.95 -10.63
CA SER A 47 -14.68 -8.55 -10.30
C SER A 47 -15.55 -9.78 -10.06
N THR A 48 -15.80 -10.15 -8.83
CA THR A 48 -16.79 -11.20 -8.52
C THR A 48 -17.60 -10.83 -7.31
N PRO A 49 -18.91 -11.09 -7.30
CA PRO A 49 -19.70 -11.02 -6.09
C PRO A 49 -19.08 -11.98 -5.05
N ARG A 50 -18.85 -11.48 -3.87
CA ARG A 50 -18.29 -12.22 -2.73
C ARG A 50 -19.24 -13.37 -2.36
N GLN A 51 -18.97 -14.56 -2.85
CA GLN A 51 -19.59 -15.81 -2.40
C GLN A 51 -18.56 -16.59 -1.57
N ALA A 52 -18.08 -15.98 -0.48
CA ALA A 52 -16.88 -16.48 0.20
C ALA A 52 -17.14 -17.54 1.27
N ASP A 53 -18.32 -17.59 1.87
CA ASP A 53 -18.43 -18.31 3.16
C ASP A 53 -18.67 -19.82 3.06
N ASP A 54 -19.17 -20.33 1.93
CA ASP A 54 -19.45 -21.78 1.77
C ASP A 54 -18.47 -22.52 0.86
N ALA A 55 -17.58 -21.81 0.17
CA ALA A 55 -16.76 -22.40 -0.89
C ALA A 55 -15.63 -23.30 -0.36
N LEU A 56 -15.07 -22.99 0.81
CA LEU A 56 -13.99 -23.77 1.40
C LEU A 56 -14.44 -25.10 2.01
N THR A 57 -15.70 -25.21 2.42
CA THR A 57 -16.26 -26.44 2.98
C THR A 57 -16.51 -27.53 1.95
N THR A 58 -16.52 -27.19 0.65
CA THR A 58 -16.76 -28.11 -0.47
C THR A 58 -15.46 -28.57 -1.13
N ILE A 59 -14.30 -28.13 -0.63
CA ILE A 59 -13.00 -28.55 -1.18
C ILE A 59 -12.73 -29.97 -0.68
N ASP A 60 -12.74 -30.91 -1.62
CA ASP A 60 -12.32 -32.29 -1.41
C ASP A 60 -10.97 -32.31 -0.65
N GLN A 61 -10.78 -33.22 0.31
CA GLN A 61 -9.69 -33.23 1.31
C GLN A 61 -8.24 -33.25 0.77
N ARG A 62 -8.02 -32.93 -0.49
CA ARG A 62 -6.71 -32.83 -1.11
C ARG A 62 -6.19 -31.41 -1.01
N PRO A 63 -4.89 -31.20 -0.73
CA PRO A 63 -4.32 -29.87 -0.84
C PRO A 63 -4.50 -29.38 -2.28
N LEU A 64 -5.10 -28.18 -2.45
CA LEU A 64 -5.26 -27.56 -3.76
C LEU A 64 -3.88 -27.22 -4.32
N GLN A 65 -3.69 -27.48 -5.62
CA GLN A 65 -2.52 -27.01 -6.36
C GLN A 65 -2.88 -25.74 -7.11
N ALA A 66 -2.20 -24.64 -6.82
CA ALA A 66 -2.43 -23.35 -7.45
C ALA A 66 -1.12 -22.78 -8.01
N GLY A 67 -1.17 -22.15 -9.16
CA GLY A 67 -0.12 -21.24 -9.58
C GLY A 67 -0.10 -20.01 -8.68
N PHE A 68 1.02 -19.30 -8.62
CA PHE A 68 1.17 -18.11 -7.81
C PHE A 68 1.64 -16.93 -8.67
N VAL A 69 0.97 -15.78 -8.57
CA VAL A 69 1.32 -14.58 -9.33
C VAL A 69 1.33 -13.36 -8.40
N VAL A 70 2.37 -12.54 -8.50
CA VAL A 70 2.44 -11.24 -7.83
C VAL A 70 2.34 -10.15 -8.89
N VAL A 71 1.32 -9.31 -8.79
CA VAL A 71 1.03 -8.21 -9.71
C VAL A 71 1.43 -6.89 -9.06
N PRO A 72 2.54 -6.25 -9.50
CA PRO A 72 2.88 -4.92 -9.04
C PRO A 72 1.92 -3.89 -9.65
N ASP A 73 1.15 -3.17 -8.83
CA ASP A 73 0.22 -2.16 -9.30
C ASP A 73 0.73 -0.74 -9.03
N THR A 74 1.03 -0.03 -10.10
CA THR A 74 1.42 1.39 -10.08
C THR A 74 0.40 2.29 -10.78
N ALA A 75 -0.80 1.77 -11.07
CA ALA A 75 -1.81 2.51 -11.82
C ALA A 75 -2.62 3.49 -10.97
N ALA A 76 -2.59 3.35 -9.63
CA ALA A 76 -3.30 4.27 -8.74
C ALA A 76 -2.68 5.68 -8.75
N PRO A 77 -3.48 6.74 -8.63
CA PRO A 77 -2.95 8.10 -8.43
C PRO A 77 -2.07 8.15 -7.17
N GLY A 78 -0.86 8.69 -7.29
CA GLY A 78 0.09 8.75 -6.17
C GLY A 78 0.79 7.42 -5.85
N ALA A 79 0.65 6.41 -6.72
CA ALA A 79 1.37 5.16 -6.56
C ALA A 79 2.88 5.38 -6.55
N ALA A 80 3.57 4.68 -5.65
CA ALA A 80 5.02 4.66 -5.64
C ALA A 80 5.55 3.88 -6.86
N PRO A 81 6.79 4.16 -7.31
CA PRO A 81 7.45 3.36 -8.33
C PRO A 81 7.54 1.89 -7.94
N ASN A 82 7.56 1.01 -8.94
CA ASN A 82 7.74 -0.42 -8.73
C ASN A 82 8.99 -0.74 -7.91
N LEU A 83 8.94 -1.87 -7.22
CA LEU A 83 10.14 -2.50 -6.69
C LEU A 83 11.09 -2.89 -7.83
N PRO A 84 12.41 -2.89 -7.60
CA PRO A 84 13.36 -3.55 -8.49
C PRO A 84 12.98 -5.03 -8.70
N ASP A 85 13.22 -5.58 -9.89
CA ASP A 85 12.82 -6.95 -10.25
C ASP A 85 13.33 -8.00 -9.26
N GLU A 86 14.58 -7.87 -8.81
CA GLU A 86 15.16 -8.74 -7.79
C GLU A 86 14.40 -8.69 -6.47
N ALA A 87 13.96 -7.50 -6.04
CA ALA A 87 13.21 -7.33 -4.80
C ALA A 87 11.80 -7.89 -4.93
N LEU A 88 11.16 -7.68 -6.09
CA LEU A 88 9.84 -8.23 -6.39
C LEU A 88 9.86 -9.76 -6.42
N LEU A 89 10.89 -10.35 -7.01
CA LEU A 89 11.09 -11.81 -7.03
C LEU A 89 11.23 -12.36 -5.60
N ARG A 90 12.08 -11.75 -4.78
CA ARG A 90 12.27 -12.16 -3.37
C ARG A 90 11.00 -12.02 -2.54
N LEU A 91 10.24 -10.93 -2.75
CA LEU A 91 8.93 -10.76 -2.12
C LEU A 91 7.99 -11.89 -2.53
N GLY A 92 7.93 -12.22 -3.82
CA GLY A 92 7.12 -13.32 -4.35
C GLY A 92 7.49 -14.66 -3.73
N GLU A 93 8.78 -14.99 -3.65
CA GLU A 93 9.28 -16.23 -3.02
C GLU A 93 8.97 -16.28 -1.51
N SER A 94 9.06 -15.14 -0.81
CA SER A 94 8.70 -15.08 0.60
C SER A 94 7.21 -15.32 0.80
N LEU A 95 6.37 -14.59 0.06
CA LEU A 95 4.92 -14.75 0.09
C LEU A 95 4.48 -16.18 -0.28
N GLN A 96 5.07 -16.78 -1.31
CA GLN A 96 4.81 -18.17 -1.71
C GLN A 96 5.06 -19.13 -0.55
N ARG A 97 6.18 -18.96 0.15
CA ARG A 97 6.58 -19.80 1.29
C ARG A 97 5.63 -19.62 2.49
N ASP A 98 5.27 -18.37 2.80
CA ASP A 98 4.51 -18.05 4.01
C ASP A 98 3.03 -18.35 3.81
N LEU A 99 2.46 -18.05 2.64
CA LEU A 99 1.10 -18.48 2.27
C LEU A 99 0.99 -20.00 2.20
N GLY A 100 1.97 -20.71 1.62
CA GLY A 100 1.97 -22.18 1.58
C GLY A 100 2.01 -22.85 2.97
N ARG A 101 2.41 -22.11 4.02
CA ARG A 101 2.30 -22.58 5.42
C ARG A 101 0.98 -22.20 6.09
N ALA A 102 0.39 -21.08 5.67
CA ALA A 102 -0.80 -20.52 6.30
C ALA A 102 -2.11 -21.09 5.76
N ILE A 103 -2.13 -21.53 4.50
CA ILE A 103 -3.32 -22.00 3.82
C ILE A 103 -3.14 -23.43 3.30
N PRO A 104 -4.22 -24.27 3.20
CA PRO A 104 -4.14 -25.65 2.72
C PRO A 104 -4.02 -25.69 1.17
N VAL A 105 -3.09 -24.92 0.60
CA VAL A 105 -2.86 -24.81 -0.84
C VAL A 105 -1.38 -24.98 -1.12
N VAL A 106 -1.05 -25.84 -2.07
CA VAL A 106 0.32 -26.00 -2.58
C VAL A 106 0.52 -25.00 -3.72
N LEU A 107 1.32 -23.98 -3.48
CA LEU A 107 1.70 -23.00 -4.49
C LEU A 107 2.85 -23.60 -5.35
N THR A 108 2.55 -23.92 -6.59
CA THR A 108 3.45 -24.73 -7.44
C THR A 108 4.57 -23.92 -8.06
N GLU A 109 4.24 -22.81 -8.70
CA GLU A 109 5.22 -21.97 -9.40
C GLU A 109 4.88 -20.48 -9.25
N LEU A 110 5.92 -19.64 -9.21
CA LEU A 110 5.77 -18.19 -9.31
C LEU A 110 5.72 -17.79 -10.78
N ILE A 111 4.61 -17.19 -11.19
CA ILE A 111 4.33 -16.84 -12.58
C ILE A 111 4.56 -15.34 -12.78
N SER A 112 5.23 -14.96 -13.89
CA SER A 112 5.40 -13.55 -14.25
C SER A 112 4.06 -12.87 -14.55
N ALA A 113 3.89 -11.65 -14.03
CA ALA A 113 2.71 -10.83 -14.18
C ALA A 113 2.79 -9.81 -15.34
N ASP A 114 3.78 -9.88 -16.21
CA ASP A 114 4.09 -8.85 -17.23
C ASP A 114 2.92 -8.49 -18.15
N ARG A 115 1.98 -9.41 -18.33
CA ARG A 115 0.80 -9.24 -19.20
C ARG A 115 -0.48 -8.90 -18.44
N ILE A 116 -0.44 -8.92 -17.12
CA ILE A 116 -1.61 -8.66 -16.28
C ILE A 116 -1.72 -7.14 -16.05
N LYS A 117 -2.85 -6.57 -16.42
CA LYS A 117 -3.11 -5.12 -16.28
C LYS A 117 -4.44 -4.89 -15.56
N PRO A 118 -4.53 -3.82 -14.74
CA PRO A 118 -5.81 -3.44 -14.16
C PRO A 118 -6.80 -3.08 -15.25
N GLN A 119 -8.06 -3.47 -15.07
CA GLN A 119 -9.14 -3.14 -15.98
C GLN A 119 -10.31 -2.54 -15.18
N PRO A 120 -11.03 -1.56 -15.74
CA PRO A 120 -12.24 -1.07 -15.10
C PRO A 120 -13.21 -2.23 -14.80
N HIS A 121 -13.59 -2.37 -13.54
CA HIS A 121 -14.46 -3.42 -13.02
C HIS A 121 -13.90 -4.84 -12.98
N GLY A 122 -12.58 -5.00 -13.15
CA GLY A 122 -11.89 -6.29 -13.11
C GLY A 122 -12.33 -7.25 -14.23
N ASP A 123 -11.40 -8.02 -14.75
CA ASP A 123 -11.71 -9.02 -15.77
C ASP A 123 -10.98 -10.33 -15.48
N TRP A 124 -11.74 -11.40 -15.33
CA TRP A 124 -11.22 -12.74 -15.14
C TRP A 124 -10.47 -13.29 -16.33
N SER A 125 -10.72 -12.75 -17.53
CA SER A 125 -10.24 -13.32 -18.80
C SER A 125 -8.72 -13.48 -18.83
N GLN A 126 -7.98 -12.51 -18.31
CA GLN A 126 -6.51 -12.56 -18.28
C GLN A 126 -5.98 -13.64 -17.34
N PHE A 127 -6.62 -13.88 -16.18
CA PHE A 127 -6.25 -14.96 -15.27
C PHE A 127 -6.70 -16.33 -15.79
N ALA A 128 -7.90 -16.41 -16.36
CA ALA A 128 -8.40 -17.62 -16.99
C ALA A 128 -7.51 -18.04 -18.19
N GLU A 129 -7.04 -17.09 -18.99
CA GLU A 129 -6.10 -17.34 -20.06
C GLU A 129 -4.76 -17.84 -19.54
N LEU A 130 -4.21 -17.19 -18.49
CA LEU A 130 -2.98 -17.61 -17.85
C LEU A 130 -3.10 -19.02 -17.29
N GLY A 131 -4.20 -19.33 -16.60
CA GLY A 131 -4.48 -20.66 -16.08
C GLY A 131 -4.57 -21.71 -17.17
N ARG A 132 -5.27 -21.41 -18.28
CA ARG A 132 -5.38 -22.32 -19.43
C ARG A 132 -4.04 -22.61 -20.09
N GLN A 133 -3.19 -21.58 -20.27
CA GLN A 133 -1.85 -21.74 -20.83
C GLN A 133 -0.95 -22.62 -19.97
N ARG A 134 -1.17 -22.63 -18.66
CA ARG A 134 -0.37 -23.40 -17.67
C ARG A 134 -1.05 -24.67 -17.19
N GLY A 135 -2.27 -24.98 -17.64
CA GLY A 135 -3.03 -26.14 -17.18
C GLY A 135 -3.44 -26.07 -15.72
N LEU A 136 -3.68 -24.85 -15.17
CA LEU A 136 -4.01 -24.61 -13.77
C LEU A 136 -5.52 -24.47 -13.60
N GLU A 137 -6.06 -25.11 -12.56
CA GLU A 137 -7.46 -24.93 -12.14
C GLU A 137 -7.60 -23.80 -11.10
N TYR A 138 -6.54 -23.57 -10.31
CA TYR A 138 -6.51 -22.55 -9.26
C TYR A 138 -5.33 -21.62 -9.44
N LEU A 139 -5.52 -20.36 -9.08
CA LEU A 139 -4.49 -19.33 -9.13
C LEU A 139 -4.54 -18.48 -7.86
N ALA A 140 -3.42 -18.39 -7.17
CA ALA A 140 -3.22 -17.46 -6.07
C ALA A 140 -2.65 -16.16 -6.64
N VAL A 141 -3.36 -15.07 -6.47
CA VAL A 141 -3.01 -13.73 -6.97
C VAL A 141 -2.72 -12.82 -5.79
N VAL A 142 -1.61 -12.12 -5.83
CA VAL A 142 -1.30 -11.01 -4.91
C VAL A 142 -1.16 -9.73 -5.72
N VAL A 143 -1.99 -8.74 -5.43
CA VAL A 143 -1.82 -7.37 -5.95
C VAL A 143 -1.00 -6.58 -4.94
N ALA A 144 0.16 -6.09 -5.37
CA ALA A 144 1.10 -5.34 -4.56
C ALA A 144 1.06 -3.86 -4.97
N SER A 145 0.48 -3.01 -4.13
CA SER A 145 0.38 -1.57 -4.35
C SER A 145 1.04 -0.78 -3.23
N SER A 146 1.59 0.39 -3.53
CA SER A 146 2.12 1.28 -2.51
C SER A 146 1.96 2.74 -2.90
N THR A 147 1.92 3.60 -1.88
CA THR A 147 1.95 5.06 -2.01
C THR A 147 3.14 5.62 -1.26
N GLU A 148 3.69 6.73 -1.75
CA GLU A 148 4.87 7.34 -1.18
C GLU A 148 4.67 8.85 -1.05
N GLN A 149 5.07 9.40 0.09
CA GLN A 149 4.98 10.83 0.34
C GLN A 149 6.27 11.34 0.96
N GLU A 150 6.78 12.46 0.45
CA GLU A 150 7.91 13.16 1.02
C GLU A 150 7.47 14.54 1.53
N TYR A 151 7.93 14.91 2.72
CA TYR A 151 7.60 16.20 3.32
C TYR A 151 8.75 16.73 4.21
N PRO A 152 8.88 18.07 4.34
CA PRO A 152 9.88 18.67 5.21
C PRO A 152 9.59 18.36 6.67
N MET A 153 10.66 18.13 7.46
CA MET A 153 10.59 17.82 8.87
C MET A 153 11.77 18.45 9.63
N THR A 154 11.58 18.73 10.91
CA THR A 154 12.66 19.10 11.80
C THR A 154 13.00 17.91 12.71
N PHE A 155 14.26 17.48 12.68
CA PHE A 155 14.77 16.41 13.51
C PHE A 155 15.44 16.98 14.76
N PHE A 156 15.23 16.32 15.89
CA PHE A 156 15.92 16.62 17.14
C PHE A 156 16.97 15.53 17.36
N LEU A 157 18.24 15.91 17.18
CA LEU A 157 19.37 15.00 17.35
C LEU A 157 20.00 15.20 18.73
N GLY A 158 20.26 14.09 19.44
CA GLY A 158 20.86 14.09 20.77
C GLY A 158 19.91 14.54 21.88
N LEU A 159 20.43 15.12 22.94
CA LEU A 159 19.70 15.59 24.14
C LEU A 159 18.90 16.89 23.87
N ALA A 160 18.12 16.91 22.77
CA ALA A 160 17.12 17.94 22.47
C ALA A 160 17.64 19.38 22.20
N THR A 161 18.93 19.60 22.02
CA THR A 161 19.46 20.95 21.83
C THR A 161 19.70 21.38 20.38
N HIS A 162 19.66 20.46 19.44
CA HIS A 162 19.92 20.75 18.03
C HIS A 162 18.75 20.34 17.16
N ALA A 163 17.94 21.32 16.78
CA ALA A 163 16.90 21.16 15.78
C ALA A 163 17.55 21.21 14.38
N GLN A 164 17.39 20.15 13.59
CA GLN A 164 17.95 20.03 12.27
C GLN A 164 16.86 19.89 11.23
N PRO A 165 16.80 20.80 10.22
CA PRO A 165 15.85 20.63 9.12
C PRO A 165 16.21 19.42 8.27
N GLY A 166 15.23 18.88 7.57
CA GLY A 166 15.41 17.77 6.64
C GLY A 166 14.11 17.36 6.00
N PHE A 167 14.11 16.17 5.44
CA PHE A 167 12.93 15.59 4.80
C PHE A 167 12.67 14.21 5.36
N ARG A 168 11.38 13.87 5.45
CA ARG A 168 10.90 12.52 5.74
C ARG A 168 10.18 11.99 4.53
N ARG A 169 10.43 10.74 4.20
CA ARG A 169 9.71 10.00 3.18
C ARG A 169 9.06 8.78 3.81
N ASP A 170 7.75 8.73 3.73
CA ASP A 170 6.94 7.60 4.16
C ASP A 170 6.50 6.78 2.95
N ASN A 171 6.48 5.47 3.10
CA ASN A 171 5.89 4.54 2.16
C ASN A 171 4.89 3.65 2.88
N TRP A 172 3.69 3.54 2.32
CA TRP A 172 2.62 2.64 2.77
C TRP A 172 2.39 1.60 1.69
N SER A 173 2.42 0.33 2.08
CA SER A 173 2.21 -0.80 1.18
C SER A 173 0.95 -1.57 1.55
N LEU A 174 0.27 -2.07 0.53
CA LEU A 174 -0.88 -2.93 0.62
C LEU A 174 -0.64 -4.16 -0.26
N LEU A 175 -0.74 -5.34 0.32
CA LEU A 175 -0.77 -6.61 -0.37
C LEU A 175 -2.19 -7.16 -0.28
N GLU A 176 -2.81 -7.41 -1.41
CA GLU A 176 -4.16 -7.97 -1.50
C GLU A 176 -4.09 -9.34 -2.15
N PHE A 177 -4.42 -10.35 -1.38
CA PHE A 177 -4.41 -11.74 -1.80
C PHE A 177 -5.80 -12.20 -2.23
N ALA A 178 -5.88 -12.95 -3.32
CA ALA A 178 -7.07 -13.71 -3.71
C ALA A 178 -6.69 -15.08 -4.23
N LEU A 179 -7.38 -16.13 -3.75
CA LEU A 179 -7.33 -17.48 -4.32
C LEU A 179 -8.50 -17.66 -5.28
N LEU A 180 -8.19 -17.90 -6.54
CA LEU A 180 -9.15 -17.97 -7.63
C LEU A 180 -9.40 -19.43 -8.05
N ASP A 181 -10.67 -19.81 -8.20
CA ASP A 181 -11.12 -20.99 -8.91
C ASP A 181 -11.44 -20.57 -10.37
N LEU A 182 -10.52 -20.88 -11.27
CA LEU A 182 -10.57 -20.44 -12.66
C LEU A 182 -11.67 -21.16 -13.46
N LYS A 183 -12.05 -22.36 -13.03
CA LYS A 183 -13.09 -23.15 -13.69
C LYS A 183 -14.49 -22.59 -13.43
N HIS A 184 -14.73 -22.10 -12.23
CA HIS A 184 -16.05 -21.62 -11.82
C HIS A 184 -16.12 -20.08 -11.71
N ASN A 185 -15.04 -19.37 -12.06
CA ASN A 185 -14.93 -17.91 -11.97
C ASN A 185 -15.36 -17.36 -10.60
N ARG A 186 -14.79 -17.91 -9.54
CA ARG A 186 -15.11 -17.50 -8.16
C ARG A 186 -13.85 -17.30 -7.33
N ILE A 187 -13.95 -16.44 -6.32
CA ILE A 187 -12.91 -16.23 -5.33
C ILE A 187 -13.19 -17.18 -4.16
N LEU A 188 -12.21 -18.04 -3.84
CA LEU A 188 -12.29 -18.97 -2.72
C LEU A 188 -11.88 -18.32 -1.39
N MET A 189 -10.88 -17.43 -1.45
CA MET A 189 -10.32 -16.78 -0.27
C MET A 189 -9.79 -15.42 -0.64
N GLN A 190 -9.89 -14.47 0.28
CA GLN A 190 -9.25 -13.15 0.20
C GLN A 190 -8.62 -12.78 1.54
N ALA A 191 -7.49 -12.10 1.46
CA ALA A 191 -6.81 -11.53 2.61
C ALA A 191 -6.08 -10.24 2.21
N GLU A 192 -5.76 -9.41 3.19
CA GLU A 192 -4.94 -8.22 2.97
C GLU A 192 -3.86 -8.10 4.03
N GLY A 193 -2.70 -7.57 3.63
CA GLY A 193 -1.62 -7.19 4.52
C GLY A 193 -1.21 -5.75 4.28
N ARG A 194 -0.88 -5.02 5.34
CA ARG A 194 -0.52 -3.61 5.29
C ARG A 194 0.82 -3.40 5.96
N GLY A 195 1.69 -2.63 5.30
CA GLY A 195 2.99 -2.26 5.82
C GLY A 195 3.25 -0.76 5.71
N TRP A 196 4.15 -0.29 6.53
CA TRP A 196 4.57 1.10 6.53
C TRP A 196 6.03 1.21 6.94
N ALA A 197 6.78 2.04 6.23
CA ALA A 197 8.17 2.34 6.55
C ALA A 197 8.46 3.82 6.31
N THR A 198 9.47 4.34 7.01
CA THR A 198 9.87 5.75 6.95
C THR A 198 11.36 5.86 6.70
N LEU A 199 11.76 6.81 5.87
CA LEU A 199 13.13 7.26 5.68
C LEU A 199 13.28 8.71 6.11
N ASP A 200 14.26 8.98 6.95
CA ASP A 200 14.63 10.32 7.39
C ASP A 200 15.94 10.77 6.72
N ARG A 201 15.93 11.99 6.19
CA ARG A 201 17.11 12.66 5.61
C ARG A 201 17.33 13.99 6.31
N PRO A 202 18.13 14.04 7.38
CA PRO A 202 18.56 15.29 7.96
C PRO A 202 19.45 16.09 6.98
N SER A 203 19.21 17.40 6.87
CA SER A 203 20.00 18.32 6.02
C SER A 203 21.08 19.00 6.85
N ALA A 204 22.10 18.26 7.31
CA ALA A 204 23.25 18.87 7.98
C ALA A 204 24.41 19.08 6.98
N PRO A 205 25.29 20.06 7.21
CA PRO A 205 26.55 20.13 6.50
C PRO A 205 27.34 18.82 6.66
N GLY A 206 27.63 18.15 5.56
CA GLY A 206 28.31 16.86 5.54
C GLY A 206 27.44 15.62 5.75
N ILE A 207 26.15 15.78 5.97
CA ILE A 207 25.20 14.68 6.07
C ILE A 207 24.12 14.84 5.01
N ASP A 208 24.34 14.29 3.84
CA ASP A 208 23.34 14.25 2.75
C ASP A 208 22.98 12.78 2.45
N GLN A 209 22.54 12.06 3.48
CA GLN A 209 22.17 10.66 3.38
C GLN A 209 20.77 10.43 3.95
N TRP A 210 20.04 9.51 3.31
CA TRP A 210 18.81 9.00 3.89
C TRP A 210 19.14 8.03 5.03
N TYR A 211 18.56 8.28 6.18
CA TYR A 211 18.62 7.36 7.32
C TYR A 211 17.30 6.60 7.39
N PRO A 212 17.30 5.29 7.19
CA PRO A 212 16.07 4.52 7.31
C PRO A 212 15.63 4.51 8.79
N ALA A 213 14.37 4.90 9.01
CA ALA A 213 13.70 4.69 10.28
C ALA A 213 12.59 3.67 10.04
N ILE A 214 12.79 2.44 10.51
CA ILE A 214 11.85 1.34 10.35
C ILE A 214 11.05 1.22 11.62
N TYR A 215 9.75 1.41 11.53
CA TYR A 215 8.82 1.15 12.62
C TYR A 215 8.46 -0.33 12.61
N LEU A 216 9.33 -1.15 13.21
CA LEU A 216 9.01 -2.53 13.48
C LEU A 216 7.94 -2.61 14.58
N ARG A 217 7.11 -3.63 14.52
CA ARG A 217 6.18 -3.89 15.64
C ARG A 217 6.99 -4.04 16.93
N PRO A 218 6.50 -3.59 18.08
CA PRO A 218 7.24 -3.63 19.35
C PRO A 218 7.78 -5.01 19.75
N GLN A 219 7.28 -6.07 19.13
CA GLN A 219 7.64 -7.46 19.39
C GLN A 219 8.67 -8.03 18.40
N ASP A 220 9.06 -7.27 17.37
CA ASP A 220 10.05 -7.74 16.41
C ASP A 220 11.45 -7.31 16.85
N GLU A 221 12.18 -8.23 17.48
CA GLU A 221 13.57 -8.02 17.89
C GLU A 221 14.57 -8.01 16.72
N ARG A 222 14.10 -8.28 15.49
CA ARG A 222 14.92 -8.36 14.30
C ARG A 222 15.23 -6.96 13.76
N ARG A 223 16.17 -6.29 14.36
CA ARG A 223 16.81 -5.10 13.81
C ARG A 223 17.80 -5.44 12.71
N ILE A 224 17.37 -6.22 11.72
CA ILE A 224 18.21 -6.52 10.57
C ILE A 224 17.92 -5.45 9.53
N TRP A 225 18.94 -4.69 9.20
CA TRP A 225 18.87 -3.76 8.09
C TRP A 225 18.61 -4.54 6.81
N PRO A 226 17.55 -4.22 6.05
CA PRO A 226 17.33 -4.90 4.79
C PRO A 226 18.48 -4.60 3.83
N PRO A 227 18.77 -5.50 2.91
CA PRO A 227 19.78 -5.25 1.89
C PRO A 227 19.41 -4.00 1.08
N SER A 228 20.40 -3.23 0.66
CA SER A 228 20.19 -2.05 -0.17
C SER A 228 19.80 -2.48 -1.59
N TYR A 229 18.64 -2.05 -2.06
CA TYR A 229 18.13 -2.33 -3.40
C TYR A 229 18.22 -1.08 -4.27
N GLY A 230 19.41 -0.74 -4.74
CA GLY A 230 19.59 0.41 -5.64
C GLY A 230 19.28 1.76 -4.98
N GLY A 231 19.53 1.87 -3.67
CA GLY A 231 19.37 3.10 -2.91
C GLY A 231 18.29 3.07 -1.83
N ALA A 232 18.34 4.03 -0.93
CA ALA A 232 17.48 4.11 0.24
C ALA A 232 15.95 4.14 -0.08
N PRO A 233 15.47 4.83 -1.13
CA PRO A 233 14.04 4.80 -1.47
C PRO A 233 13.53 3.41 -1.88
N ASN A 234 14.32 2.64 -2.61
CA ASN A 234 13.94 1.26 -2.95
C ASN A 234 13.96 0.36 -1.73
N THR A 235 14.95 0.52 -0.86
CA THR A 235 15.02 -0.19 0.43
C THR A 235 13.80 0.13 1.29
N LEU A 236 13.35 1.39 1.34
CA LEU A 236 12.14 1.81 2.05
C LEU A 236 10.91 1.03 1.56
N ARG A 237 10.71 0.92 0.24
CA ARG A 237 9.58 0.20 -0.35
C ARG A 237 9.62 -1.29 -0.02
N VAL A 238 10.82 -1.91 -0.15
CA VAL A 238 11.01 -3.32 0.23
C VAL A 238 10.60 -3.56 1.67
N VAL A 239 11.10 -2.75 2.60
CA VAL A 239 10.76 -2.88 4.04
C VAL A 239 9.28 -2.73 4.28
N SER A 240 8.63 -1.77 3.63
CA SER A 240 7.19 -1.57 3.74
C SER A 240 6.40 -2.79 3.24
N PHE A 241 6.81 -3.41 2.12
CA PHE A 241 6.18 -4.62 1.61
C PHE A 241 6.47 -5.85 2.48
N GLU A 242 7.69 -5.99 3.03
CA GLU A 242 8.03 -7.07 3.96
C GLU A 242 7.22 -6.99 5.26
N GLN A 243 6.82 -5.81 5.69
CA GLN A 243 5.89 -5.64 6.81
C GLN A 243 4.43 -5.95 6.46
N ALA A 244 4.06 -5.82 5.19
CA ALA A 244 2.72 -6.14 4.70
C ALA A 244 2.54 -7.65 4.48
N ALA A 245 3.62 -8.37 4.24
CA ALA A 245 3.64 -9.82 4.02
C ALA A 245 3.50 -10.60 5.33
#